data_d2ef185ba80fd0a6c74e185827eee3ba
#
_entry.id   d2ef185ba80fd0a6c74e185827eee3ba
#
_cell.length_a   1.000
_cell.length_b   1.000
_cell.length_c   1.000
_cell.angle_alpha   90.00
_cell.angle_beta   90.00
_cell.angle_gamma   90.00
#
_symmetry.space_group_name_H-M   'P 1'
#
loop_
_entity.id
_entity.type
_entity.pdbx_description
1 polymer ?
#
loop_
_entity_poly.entity_id
_entity_poly.type
_entity_poly.pdbx_seq_one_letter_code
_entity_poly.pdbx_strand_id
1 'polypeptide(L)'
;NKSGKIINKQYYYKLKDNLLDYSSKNQKEISELYLDKLNKTVKLYSRSDVKIGTLLSGGVDSSIITALTAQNFRQDIETFTYDFKSNNTTNNGESKLAKKFSDKLNIKNNTCFLSAEEVPNLFDEMVYFQELPITSLRVLADHKLFKLAKQKGFSVLISGDGGDQVAGGFEYYW
;
A
#
# COMPACT_ATOMS: atom_id res chain seq x y z
N ASN A 1 -25.10 9.80 23.60
CA ASN A 1 -26.50 10.30 23.63
C ASN A 1 -26.55 11.72 23.04
N LYS A 2 -27.76 12.31 22.93
CA LYS A 2 -27.94 13.65 22.36
C LYS A 2 -27.16 14.77 23.09
N SER A 3 -26.73 14.54 24.32
CA SER A 3 -25.93 15.49 25.11
C SER A 3 -24.39 15.30 24.88
N GLY A 4 -23.99 14.44 23.96
CA GLY A 4 -22.57 14.12 23.72
C GLY A 4 -21.92 13.22 24.80
N LYS A 5 -22.67 12.77 25.79
CA LYS A 5 -22.14 11.91 26.87
C LYS A 5 -22.01 10.46 26.36
N ILE A 6 -20.84 9.86 26.55
CA ILE A 6 -20.60 8.45 26.28
C ILE A 6 -21.37 7.65 27.33
N ILE A 7 -22.31 6.82 26.91
CA ILE A 7 -23.14 5.99 27.80
C ILE A 7 -22.67 4.53 27.84
N ASN A 8 -21.90 4.10 26.83
CA ASN A 8 -21.30 2.78 26.77
C ASN A 8 -20.02 2.82 25.95
N LYS A 9 -19.01 2.03 26.33
CA LYS A 9 -17.76 1.82 25.60
C LYS A 9 -17.36 0.35 25.71
N GLN A 10 -17.27 -0.34 24.59
CA GLN A 10 -16.87 -1.73 24.54
C GLN A 10 -15.89 -1.98 23.38
N TYR A 11 -15.03 -2.98 23.56
CA TYR A 11 -14.20 -3.47 22.46
C TYR A 11 -15.06 -4.34 21.53
N TYR A 12 -15.12 -3.99 20.25
CA TYR A 12 -15.78 -4.84 19.24
C TYR A 12 -14.84 -5.93 18.70
N TYR A 13 -13.52 -5.79 18.92
CA TYR A 13 -12.51 -6.74 18.52
C TYR A 13 -11.37 -6.78 19.55
N LYS A 14 -10.89 -7.97 19.87
CA LYS A 14 -9.70 -8.19 20.69
C LYS A 14 -8.83 -9.21 19.97
N LEU A 15 -7.58 -8.83 19.65
CA LEU A 15 -6.64 -9.71 18.95
C LEU A 15 -6.45 -11.04 19.68
N LYS A 16 -6.28 -10.99 21.01
CA LYS A 16 -6.06 -12.18 21.86
C LYS A 16 -7.17 -13.23 21.75
N ASP A 17 -8.40 -12.81 21.51
CA ASP A 17 -9.54 -13.73 21.41
C ASP A 17 -9.60 -14.46 20.06
N ASN A 18 -8.76 -14.03 19.10
CA ASN A 18 -8.73 -14.54 17.72
C ASN A 18 -7.38 -15.22 17.37
N LEU A 19 -6.51 -15.44 18.33
CA LEU A 19 -5.26 -16.15 18.10
C LEU A 19 -5.55 -17.64 17.82
N LEU A 20 -4.93 -18.16 16.77
CA LEU A 20 -4.96 -19.56 16.42
C LEU A 20 -3.62 -20.20 16.77
N ASP A 21 -3.66 -21.40 17.32
CA ASP A 21 -2.44 -22.15 17.59
C ASP A 21 -1.97 -22.88 16.33
N TYR A 22 -0.80 -22.51 15.85
CA TYR A 22 -0.13 -23.13 14.70
C TYR A 22 1.19 -23.84 15.10
N SER A 23 1.43 -24.07 16.39
CA SER A 23 2.67 -24.66 16.90
C SER A 23 2.97 -26.05 16.32
N SER A 24 1.94 -26.79 15.91
CA SER A 24 2.08 -28.11 15.28
C SER A 24 2.40 -28.07 13.79
N LYS A 25 2.40 -26.90 13.15
CA LYS A 25 2.59 -26.75 11.70
C LYS A 25 4.03 -26.44 11.35
N ASN A 26 4.49 -26.98 10.24
CA ASN A 26 5.78 -26.64 9.68
C ASN A 26 5.72 -25.29 8.91
N GLN A 27 6.90 -24.74 8.60
CA GLN A 27 7.01 -23.45 7.92
C GLN A 27 6.27 -23.40 6.57
N LYS A 28 6.27 -24.50 5.81
CA LYS A 28 5.61 -24.56 4.51
C LYS A 28 4.09 -24.45 4.68
N GLU A 29 3.53 -25.21 5.60
CA GLU A 29 2.08 -25.17 5.91
C GLU A 29 1.63 -23.78 6.39
N ILE A 30 2.45 -23.12 7.22
CA ILE A 30 2.17 -21.75 7.69
C ILE A 30 2.19 -20.78 6.50
N SER A 31 3.19 -20.90 5.62
CA SER A 31 3.30 -20.04 4.44
C SER A 31 2.12 -20.20 3.48
N GLU A 32 1.67 -21.43 3.26
CA GLU A 32 0.50 -21.72 2.42
C GLU A 32 -0.79 -21.14 3.02
N LEU A 33 -0.98 -21.28 4.33
CA LEU A 33 -2.11 -20.69 5.04
C LEU A 33 -2.10 -19.16 4.99
N TYR A 34 -0.92 -18.55 5.17
CA TYR A 34 -0.74 -17.12 5.08
C TYR A 34 -1.10 -16.60 3.69
N LEU A 35 -0.57 -17.25 2.66
CA LEU A 35 -0.87 -16.91 1.26
C LEU A 35 -2.36 -17.04 0.92
N ASP A 36 -3.02 -18.12 1.38
CA ASP A 36 -4.46 -18.31 1.19
C ASP A 36 -5.27 -17.19 1.86
N LYS A 37 -4.93 -16.85 3.11
CA LYS A 37 -5.57 -15.75 3.84
C LYS A 37 -5.38 -14.42 3.13
N LEU A 38 -4.15 -14.13 2.70
CA LEU A 38 -3.81 -12.90 2.00
C LEU A 38 -4.56 -12.79 0.66
N ASN A 39 -4.63 -13.87 -0.10
CA ASN A 39 -5.36 -13.93 -1.35
C ASN A 39 -6.88 -13.70 -1.16
N LYS A 40 -7.46 -14.28 -0.13
CA LYS A 40 -8.88 -14.04 0.24
C LYS A 40 -9.10 -12.57 0.62
N THR A 41 -8.18 -11.99 1.36
CA THR A 41 -8.23 -10.58 1.74
C THR A 41 -8.14 -9.67 0.52
N VAL A 42 -7.17 -9.89 -0.37
CA VAL A 42 -7.02 -9.13 -1.62
C VAL A 42 -8.30 -9.22 -2.45
N LYS A 43 -8.88 -10.40 -2.62
CA LYS A 43 -10.17 -10.58 -3.31
C LYS A 43 -11.29 -9.76 -2.70
N LEU A 44 -11.35 -9.69 -1.37
CA LEU A 44 -12.38 -8.94 -0.66
C LEU A 44 -12.21 -7.43 -0.87
N TYR A 45 -10.98 -6.93 -0.69
CA TYR A 45 -10.65 -5.50 -0.83
C TYR A 45 -10.68 -5.01 -2.28
N SER A 46 -10.58 -5.91 -3.24
CA SER A 46 -10.65 -5.57 -4.67
C SER A 46 -12.08 -5.54 -5.22
N ARG A 47 -13.10 -5.70 -4.39
CA ARG A 47 -14.49 -5.51 -4.82
C ARG A 47 -14.75 -4.02 -5.02
N SER A 48 -14.94 -3.61 -6.26
CA SER A 48 -15.08 -2.19 -6.61
C SER A 48 -15.86 -2.03 -7.91
N ASP A 49 -16.66 -0.99 -7.97
CA ASP A 49 -17.38 -0.57 -9.19
C ASP A 49 -16.53 0.38 -10.06
N VAL A 50 -15.31 0.68 -9.64
CA VAL A 50 -14.38 1.57 -10.31
C VAL A 50 -13.04 0.88 -10.56
N LYS A 51 -12.22 1.47 -11.44
CA LYS A 51 -10.87 0.94 -11.73
C LYS A 51 -9.99 0.91 -10.49
N ILE A 52 -9.33 -0.23 -10.29
CA ILE A 52 -8.40 -0.50 -9.20
C ILE A 52 -6.97 -0.46 -9.73
N GLY A 53 -6.10 0.25 -9.03
CA GLY A 53 -4.66 0.17 -9.20
C GLY A 53 -3.98 -0.38 -7.96
N THR A 54 -2.67 -0.60 -8.03
CA THR A 54 -1.84 -0.98 -6.88
C THR A 54 -0.68 -0.01 -6.70
N LEU A 55 -0.35 0.27 -5.44
CA LEU A 55 0.90 0.97 -5.10
C LEU A 55 2.04 -0.06 -5.14
N LEU A 56 3.08 0.23 -5.91
CA LEU A 56 4.20 -0.68 -6.11
C LEU A 56 5.53 0.05 -5.88
N SER A 57 6.22 -0.28 -4.80
CA SER A 57 7.57 0.20 -4.51
C SER A 57 8.67 -0.73 -5.03
N GLY A 58 8.32 -1.98 -5.35
CA GLY A 58 9.29 -3.04 -5.66
C GLY A 58 9.77 -3.80 -4.43
N GLY A 59 9.33 -3.42 -3.22
CA GLY A 59 9.48 -4.19 -1.99
C GLY A 59 8.60 -5.44 -1.98
N VAL A 60 8.87 -6.35 -1.04
CA VAL A 60 8.21 -7.67 -0.95
C VAL A 60 6.69 -7.52 -0.81
N ASP A 61 6.22 -6.73 0.15
CA ASP A 61 4.81 -6.60 0.47
C ASP A 61 4.00 -6.04 -0.70
N SER A 62 4.45 -4.91 -1.27
CA SER A 62 3.78 -4.30 -2.42
C SER A 62 3.79 -5.20 -3.64
N SER A 63 4.84 -6.00 -3.83
CA SER A 63 4.96 -6.95 -4.93
C SER A 63 3.99 -8.12 -4.77
N ILE A 64 3.87 -8.68 -3.57
CA ILE A 64 2.91 -9.77 -3.29
C ILE A 64 1.47 -9.28 -3.52
N ILE A 65 1.12 -8.12 -2.96
CA ILE A 65 -0.22 -7.54 -3.14
C ILE A 65 -0.52 -7.29 -4.62
N THR A 66 0.43 -6.72 -5.35
CA THR A 66 0.29 -6.48 -6.79
C THR A 66 0.09 -7.78 -7.56
N ALA A 67 0.90 -8.81 -7.28
CA ALA A 67 0.79 -10.11 -7.95
C ALA A 67 -0.58 -10.78 -7.69
N LEU A 68 -1.04 -10.78 -6.44
CA LEU A 68 -2.34 -11.34 -6.07
C LEU A 68 -3.49 -10.55 -6.70
N THR A 69 -3.39 -9.22 -6.75
CA THR A 69 -4.39 -8.38 -7.41
C THR A 69 -4.44 -8.68 -8.90
N ALA A 70 -3.28 -8.76 -9.56
CA ALA A 70 -3.19 -9.12 -10.98
C ALA A 70 -3.76 -10.51 -11.29
N GLN A 71 -3.49 -11.48 -10.43
CA GLN A 71 -4.01 -12.84 -10.58
C GLN A 71 -5.54 -12.90 -10.50
N ASN A 72 -6.13 -12.09 -9.63
CA ASN A 72 -7.57 -12.07 -9.41
C ASN A 72 -8.34 -11.19 -10.40
N PHE A 73 -7.71 -10.15 -10.96
CA PHE A 73 -8.35 -9.09 -11.78
C PHE A 73 -7.58 -8.84 -13.07
N ARG A 74 -7.44 -9.86 -13.90
CA ARG A 74 -6.52 -9.98 -15.04
C ARG A 74 -6.54 -8.88 -16.10
N GLN A 75 -7.49 -7.97 -16.16
CA GLN A 75 -7.65 -7.14 -17.37
C GLN A 75 -7.52 -5.62 -17.23
N ASP A 76 -7.57 -5.02 -16.03
CA ASP A 76 -7.63 -3.55 -15.95
C ASP A 76 -6.86 -2.94 -14.77
N ILE A 77 -5.86 -3.61 -14.22
CA ILE A 77 -5.05 -3.01 -13.17
C ILE A 77 -3.81 -2.33 -13.77
N GLU A 78 -3.48 -1.18 -13.21
CA GLU A 78 -2.19 -0.51 -13.43
C GLU A 78 -1.49 -0.35 -12.08
N THR A 79 -0.15 -0.28 -12.11
CA THR A 79 0.63 0.00 -10.92
C THR A 79 1.04 1.44 -10.87
N PHE A 80 1.18 1.97 -9.66
CA PHE A 80 1.56 3.34 -9.38
C PHE A 80 2.76 3.37 -8.44
N THR A 81 3.78 4.11 -8.83
CA THR A 81 5.07 4.20 -8.13
C THR A 81 5.48 5.66 -8.03
N TYR A 82 6.00 6.08 -6.90
CA TYR A 82 6.74 7.34 -6.83
C TYR A 82 8.23 7.08 -6.59
N ASP A 83 9.04 8.06 -6.95
CA ASP A 83 10.47 8.08 -6.63
C ASP A 83 10.90 9.54 -6.46
N PHE A 84 12.07 9.75 -5.89
CA PHE A 84 12.61 11.08 -5.66
C PHE A 84 13.62 11.44 -6.73
N LYS A 85 13.53 12.65 -7.30
CA LYS A 85 14.57 13.17 -8.16
C LYS A 85 15.75 13.63 -7.32
N SER A 86 16.94 13.07 -7.57
CA SER A 86 18.19 13.53 -7.00
C SER A 86 19.10 14.05 -8.12
N ASN A 87 19.68 15.22 -7.91
CA ASN A 87 20.66 15.80 -8.85
C ASN A 87 22.02 15.09 -8.79
N ASN A 88 22.28 14.33 -7.71
CA ASN A 88 23.53 13.63 -7.47
C ASN A 88 23.26 12.17 -7.13
N THR A 89 23.18 11.33 -8.14
CA THR A 89 23.22 9.87 -8.05
C THR A 89 21.98 9.17 -7.48
N THR A 90 21.69 8.10 -8.14
CA THR A 90 20.89 6.96 -7.67
C THR A 90 19.57 7.33 -6.98
N ASN A 91 18.53 7.43 -7.76
CA ASN A 91 17.22 7.04 -7.30
C ASN A 91 17.41 5.82 -6.38
N ASN A 92 16.71 5.72 -5.28
CA ASN A 92 16.77 4.56 -4.37
C ASN A 92 16.53 3.23 -5.11
N GLY A 93 16.33 3.27 -6.42
CA GLY A 93 16.15 2.11 -7.29
C GLY A 93 14.74 1.52 -7.22
N GLU A 94 13.88 2.05 -6.37
CA GLU A 94 12.52 1.56 -6.19
C GLU A 94 11.71 1.62 -7.48
N SER A 95 11.76 2.75 -8.20
CA SER A 95 11.07 2.88 -9.48
C SER A 95 11.55 1.89 -10.54
N LYS A 96 12.84 1.56 -10.55
CA LYS A 96 13.41 0.55 -11.45
C LYS A 96 12.97 -0.86 -11.08
N LEU A 97 12.95 -1.17 -9.76
CA LEU A 97 12.48 -2.47 -9.27
C LEU A 97 10.99 -2.64 -9.54
N ALA A 98 10.18 -1.62 -9.26
CA ALA A 98 8.75 -1.61 -9.53
C ALA A 98 8.48 -1.80 -11.03
N LYS A 99 9.18 -1.08 -11.89
CA LYS A 99 9.08 -1.23 -13.34
C LYS A 99 9.41 -2.64 -13.79
N LYS A 100 10.56 -3.19 -13.36
CA LYS A 100 10.97 -4.56 -13.69
C LYS A 100 9.94 -5.61 -13.23
N PHE A 101 9.33 -5.40 -12.06
CA PHE A 101 8.32 -6.30 -11.54
C PHE A 101 7.00 -6.21 -12.32
N SER A 102 6.53 -5.00 -12.59
CA SER A 102 5.31 -4.80 -13.39
C SER A 102 5.43 -5.34 -14.82
N ASP A 103 6.62 -5.20 -15.45
CA ASP A 103 6.89 -5.76 -16.76
C ASP A 103 6.81 -7.30 -16.76
N LYS A 104 7.32 -7.95 -15.70
CA LYS A 104 7.18 -9.41 -15.55
C LYS A 104 5.73 -9.88 -15.44
N LEU A 105 4.86 -9.06 -14.87
CA LEU A 105 3.43 -9.34 -14.76
C LEU A 105 2.64 -8.87 -15.99
N ASN A 106 3.30 -8.24 -16.95
CA ASN A 106 2.66 -7.59 -18.10
C ASN A 106 1.61 -6.55 -17.69
N ILE A 107 1.94 -5.74 -16.67
CA ILE A 107 1.10 -4.66 -16.13
C ILE A 107 1.78 -3.34 -16.38
N LYS A 108 1.00 -2.34 -16.77
CA LYS A 108 1.50 -0.98 -16.97
C LYS A 108 1.86 -0.33 -15.63
N ASN A 109 3.10 0.17 -15.53
CA ASN A 109 3.55 0.97 -14.40
C ASN A 109 3.50 2.47 -14.71
N ASN A 110 2.93 3.24 -13.81
CA ASN A 110 2.87 4.69 -13.85
C ASN A 110 3.76 5.25 -12.74
N THR A 111 4.82 5.93 -13.11
CA THR A 111 5.77 6.49 -12.17
C THR A 111 5.66 8.01 -12.13
N CYS A 112 5.61 8.59 -10.94
CA CYS A 112 5.84 10.01 -10.72
C CYS A 112 7.12 10.24 -9.92
N PHE A 113 7.69 11.42 -10.09
CA PHE A 113 8.92 11.82 -9.39
C PHE A 113 8.65 13.08 -8.59
N LEU A 114 9.05 13.09 -7.32
CA LEU A 114 9.05 14.28 -6.48
C LEU A 114 10.45 14.89 -6.48
N SER A 115 10.56 16.16 -6.82
CA SER A 115 11.80 16.93 -6.70
C SER A 115 11.76 17.85 -5.47
N ALA A 116 12.93 18.25 -4.98
CA ALA A 116 13.02 19.15 -3.83
C ALA A 116 12.37 20.53 -4.12
N GLU A 117 12.44 20.99 -5.36
CA GLU A 117 11.88 22.27 -5.79
C GLU A 117 10.33 22.27 -5.78
N GLU A 118 9.71 21.11 -5.89
CA GLU A 118 8.25 20.98 -5.87
C GLU A 118 7.68 20.99 -4.44
N VAL A 119 8.49 20.65 -3.44
CA VAL A 119 8.05 20.48 -2.05
C VAL A 119 7.33 21.70 -1.50
N PRO A 120 7.86 22.95 -1.62
CA PRO A 120 7.18 24.12 -1.07
C PRO A 120 5.77 24.32 -1.66
N ASN A 121 5.62 24.08 -2.97
CA ASN A 121 4.34 24.30 -3.66
C ASN A 121 3.29 23.23 -3.33
N LEU A 122 3.73 22.02 -2.99
CA LEU A 122 2.85 20.91 -2.64
C LEU A 122 2.47 20.94 -1.15
N PHE A 123 3.24 21.62 -0.32
CA PHE A 123 3.11 21.58 1.13
C PHE A 123 1.75 22.11 1.60
N ASP A 124 1.37 23.29 1.18
CA ASP A 124 0.12 23.94 1.58
C ASP A 124 -1.11 23.13 1.11
N GLU A 125 -1.07 22.66 -0.14
CA GLU A 125 -2.11 21.80 -0.69
C GLU A 125 -2.23 20.51 0.14
N MET A 126 -1.10 19.91 0.49
CA MET A 126 -1.08 18.67 1.23
C MET A 126 -1.58 18.84 2.67
N VAL A 127 -1.20 19.91 3.36
CA VAL A 127 -1.72 20.22 4.71
C VAL A 127 -3.24 20.34 4.69
N TYR A 128 -3.77 20.99 3.66
CA TYR A 128 -5.22 21.12 3.49
C TYR A 128 -5.93 19.77 3.36
N PHE A 129 -5.40 18.87 2.51
CA PHE A 129 -6.04 17.55 2.30
C PHE A 129 -5.77 16.55 3.42
N GLN A 130 -4.62 16.64 4.07
CA GLN A 130 -4.25 15.74 5.17
C GLN A 130 -5.02 16.04 6.45
N GLU A 131 -5.40 17.31 6.67
CA GLU A 131 -6.01 17.81 7.91
C GLU A 131 -5.17 17.52 9.17
N LEU A 132 -3.90 17.17 9.00
CA LEU A 132 -2.93 16.80 10.04
C LEU A 132 -1.55 17.37 9.70
N PRO A 133 -0.66 17.56 10.69
CA PRO A 133 0.73 17.95 10.45
C PRO A 133 1.45 16.93 9.56
N ILE A 134 2.19 17.42 8.57
CA ILE A 134 3.02 16.58 7.70
C ILE A 134 4.27 16.15 8.48
N THR A 135 4.47 14.85 8.61
CA THR A 135 5.59 14.26 9.35
C THR A 135 6.67 13.67 8.45
N SER A 136 6.41 13.53 7.15
CA SER A 136 7.31 12.89 6.21
C SER A 136 7.10 13.40 4.78
N LEU A 137 8.19 13.53 4.01
CA LEU A 137 8.12 13.81 2.56
C LEU A 137 7.42 12.73 1.76
N ARG A 138 7.32 11.50 2.31
CA ARG A 138 6.54 10.42 1.72
C ARG A 138 5.10 10.84 1.46
N VAL A 139 4.49 11.55 2.40
CA VAL A 139 3.09 12.00 2.28
C VAL A 139 2.89 12.92 1.07
N LEU A 140 3.89 13.77 0.75
CA LEU A 140 3.85 14.62 -0.45
C LEU A 140 3.98 13.81 -1.73
N ALA A 141 4.84 12.78 -1.72
CA ALA A 141 5.00 11.88 -2.87
C ALA A 141 3.73 11.04 -3.10
N ASP A 142 3.12 10.52 -2.03
CA ASP A 142 1.83 9.81 -2.08
C ASP A 142 0.72 10.72 -2.64
N HIS A 143 0.64 11.97 -2.21
CA HIS A 143 -0.34 12.94 -2.73
C HIS A 143 -0.19 13.16 -4.24
N LYS A 144 1.05 13.35 -4.70
CA LYS A 144 1.35 13.50 -6.13
C LYS A 144 0.97 12.24 -6.91
N LEU A 145 1.23 11.07 -6.34
CA LEU A 145 0.89 9.79 -6.93
C LEU A 145 -0.62 9.58 -7.02
N PHE A 146 -1.38 9.95 -5.99
CA PHE A 146 -2.84 9.86 -6.00
C PHE A 146 -3.47 10.82 -7.02
N LYS A 147 -2.90 12.03 -7.20
CA LYS A 147 -3.31 12.94 -8.30
C LYS A 147 -3.08 12.29 -9.67
N LEU A 148 -1.94 11.64 -9.89
CA LEU A 148 -1.66 10.91 -11.12
C LEU A 148 -2.64 9.77 -11.36
N ALA A 149 -2.93 8.98 -10.33
CA ALA A 149 -3.90 7.88 -10.40
C ALA A 149 -5.29 8.39 -10.78
N LYS A 150 -5.75 9.44 -10.13
CA LYS A 150 -7.05 10.08 -10.43
C LYS A 150 -7.12 10.60 -11.86
N GLN A 151 -6.06 11.26 -12.36
CA GLN A 151 -5.99 11.72 -13.75
C GLN A 151 -6.09 10.58 -14.77
N LYS A 152 -5.65 9.37 -14.39
CA LYS A 152 -5.77 8.15 -15.20
C LYS A 152 -7.07 7.39 -15.01
N GLY A 153 -7.99 7.92 -14.21
CA GLY A 153 -9.30 7.34 -13.97
C GLY A 153 -9.32 6.23 -12.91
N PHE A 154 -8.28 6.14 -12.07
CA PHE A 154 -8.26 5.22 -10.93
C PHE A 154 -8.72 5.94 -9.67
N SER A 155 -9.71 5.35 -8.98
CA SER A 155 -10.26 5.87 -7.73
C SER A 155 -9.91 5.02 -6.51
N VAL A 156 -9.41 3.80 -6.74
CA VAL A 156 -8.98 2.88 -5.69
C VAL A 156 -7.56 2.42 -5.96
N LEU A 157 -6.70 2.52 -4.94
CA LEU A 157 -5.35 1.97 -4.96
C LEU A 157 -5.17 1.04 -3.77
N ILE A 158 -4.73 -0.18 -4.04
CA ILE A 158 -4.42 -1.18 -3.00
C ILE A 158 -2.92 -1.11 -2.72
N SER A 159 -2.56 -1.02 -1.44
CA SER A 159 -1.17 -0.95 -0.99
C SER A 159 -0.73 -2.19 -0.23
N GLY A 160 0.58 -2.37 -0.08
CA GLY A 160 1.20 -3.33 0.80
C GLY A 160 1.38 -2.82 2.24
N ASP A 161 0.88 -1.63 2.56
CA ASP A 161 1.02 -1.08 3.91
C ASP A 161 0.38 -1.99 4.95
N GLY A 162 1.06 -2.21 6.07
CA GLY A 162 0.66 -3.14 7.11
C GLY A 162 1.29 -4.53 7.00
N GLY A 163 1.99 -4.86 5.92
CA GLY A 163 2.69 -6.13 5.73
C GLY A 163 3.71 -6.37 6.85
N ASP A 164 4.59 -5.41 7.11
CA ASP A 164 5.60 -5.48 8.18
C ASP A 164 4.97 -5.67 9.56
N GLN A 165 3.85 -5.03 9.86
CA GLN A 165 3.14 -5.19 11.13
C GLN A 165 2.61 -6.61 11.33
N VAL A 166 2.14 -7.24 10.26
CA VAL A 166 1.56 -8.59 10.31
C VAL A 166 2.63 -9.67 10.25
N ALA A 167 3.66 -9.48 9.43
CA ALA A 167 4.71 -10.46 9.19
C ALA A 167 5.94 -10.28 10.08
N GLY A 168 5.98 -9.27 10.95
CA GLY A 168 7.14 -9.00 11.82
C GLY A 168 8.35 -8.45 11.07
N GLY A 169 8.12 -7.63 10.03
CA GLY A 169 9.18 -7.09 9.16
C GLY A 169 9.98 -5.94 9.75
N PHE A 170 9.57 -5.37 10.88
CA PHE A 170 10.32 -4.29 11.52
C PHE A 170 11.46 -4.80 12.37
N GLU A 171 12.62 -4.15 12.30
CA GLU A 171 13.82 -4.51 13.06
C GLU A 171 13.58 -4.56 14.58
N TYR A 172 12.68 -3.74 15.11
CA TYR A 172 12.39 -3.71 16.54
C TYR A 172 11.52 -4.90 17.03
N TYR A 173 11.17 -5.84 16.17
CA TYR A 173 10.54 -7.11 16.56
C TYR A 173 11.55 -8.21 16.89
N TRP A 174 12.82 -8.03 16.55
CA TRP A 174 13.92 -9.00 16.70
C TRP A 174 15.00 -8.55 17.74
#